data_8119959cc9f26a633f517270c23aa4ab
#
_entry.id   8119959cc9f26a633f517270c23aa4ab
#
_cell.length_a   1.000
_cell.length_b   1.000
_cell.length_c   1.000
_cell.angle_alpha   90.00
_cell.angle_beta   90.00
_cell.angle_gamma   90.00
#
_symmetry.space_group_name_H-M   'P 1'
#
loop_
_entity.id
_entity.type
_entity.pdbx_description
1 polymer ?
#
loop_
_entity_poly.entity_id
_entity_poly.type
_entity_poly.pdbx_seq_one_letter_code
_entity_poly.pdbx_strand_id
1 'polypeptide(L)'
;MENKIISSNLEDYLEAIAELVEINGHAHTKAIAEKLRITMPSVTNALQTLAARGLVTYQSHTPVTLTAAGAQQAAIIRNRHLAMRIFFSNILKLDSAEADEVACKVEHVLGEKVLSRLVCLTEAIAKRDDCRSLRLFLEKVMPQLHSDEDDEDELIPLTQLPTGKRAIVGRIDESLKSRKKFADLGLVDGTFLQMEGPSPNGEFLKIKVLYSSLAIRAQEAELIMVKPTEG
;
A
#
# COMPACT_ATOMS: atom_id res chain seq x y z
N MET A 1 -6.57 2.55 32.74
CA MET A 1 -6.06 1.18 32.40
C MET A 1 -5.18 1.36 31.20
N GLU A 2 -3.88 1.18 31.33
CA GLU A 2 -2.95 1.26 30.21
C GLU A 2 -3.34 0.22 29.19
N ASN A 3 -3.70 0.67 28.00
CA ASN A 3 -3.92 -0.17 26.83
C ASN A 3 -2.53 -0.74 26.44
N LYS A 4 -2.18 -1.90 26.98
CA LYS A 4 -0.93 -2.57 26.68
C LYS A 4 -0.95 -2.98 25.22
N ILE A 5 -0.35 -2.14 24.36
CA ILE A 5 -0.17 -2.37 22.93
C ILE A 5 0.41 -3.78 22.76
N ILE A 6 -0.32 -4.64 22.08
CA ILE A 6 0.20 -5.95 21.65
C ILE A 6 1.11 -5.74 20.44
N SER A 7 2.11 -6.62 20.28
CA SER A 7 2.99 -6.55 19.08
C SER A 7 2.21 -6.94 17.83
N SER A 8 2.61 -6.44 16.67
CA SER A 8 2.02 -6.80 15.37
C SER A 8 1.86 -8.31 15.18
N ASN A 9 2.89 -9.07 15.51
CA ASN A 9 2.84 -10.53 15.45
C ASN A 9 1.70 -11.13 16.32
N LEU A 10 1.44 -10.60 17.52
CA LEU A 10 0.33 -11.06 18.36
C LEU A 10 -1.03 -10.57 17.83
N GLU A 11 -1.07 -9.50 17.09
CA GLU A 11 -2.27 -9.04 16.38
C GLU A 11 -2.68 -10.04 15.30
N ASP A 12 -1.72 -10.54 14.49
CA ASP A 12 -1.96 -11.57 13.48
C ASP A 12 -2.56 -12.85 14.07
N TYR A 13 -2.03 -13.30 15.22
CA TYR A 13 -2.60 -14.46 15.92
C TYR A 13 -4.03 -14.21 16.39
N LEU A 14 -4.30 -13.02 16.95
CA LEU A 14 -5.62 -12.69 17.46
C LEU A 14 -6.65 -12.61 16.35
N GLU A 15 -6.28 -12.06 15.19
CA GLU A 15 -7.11 -12.00 14.00
C GLU A 15 -7.40 -13.40 13.46
N ALA A 16 -6.38 -14.25 13.30
CA ALA A 16 -6.55 -15.63 12.84
C ALA A 16 -7.47 -16.45 13.78
N ILE A 17 -7.35 -16.25 15.10
CA ILE A 17 -8.22 -16.87 16.07
C ILE A 17 -9.66 -16.37 15.91
N ALA A 18 -9.85 -15.06 15.75
CA ALA A 18 -11.18 -14.47 15.58
C ALA A 18 -11.92 -15.04 14.37
N GLU A 19 -11.25 -15.13 13.22
CA GLU A 19 -11.84 -15.70 12.03
C GLU A 19 -12.19 -17.18 12.19
N LEU A 20 -11.30 -17.98 12.79
CA LEU A 20 -11.56 -19.40 13.03
C LEU A 20 -12.71 -19.60 14.01
N VAL A 21 -12.82 -18.74 15.04
CA VAL A 21 -13.93 -18.76 16.00
C VAL A 21 -15.23 -18.33 15.34
N GLU A 22 -15.23 -17.37 14.43
CA GLU A 22 -16.42 -16.96 13.69
C GLU A 22 -16.97 -18.08 12.80
N ILE A 23 -16.08 -18.85 12.17
CA ILE A 23 -16.46 -19.94 11.26
C ILE A 23 -16.88 -21.19 12.04
N ASN A 24 -16.13 -21.57 13.09
CA ASN A 24 -16.25 -22.89 13.74
C ASN A 24 -16.71 -22.81 15.20
N GLY A 25 -16.95 -21.61 15.74
CA GLY A 25 -17.22 -21.38 17.18
C GLY A 25 -15.99 -21.47 18.08
N HIS A 26 -14.87 -21.99 17.59
CA HIS A 26 -13.61 -22.14 18.33
C HIS A 26 -12.43 -22.31 17.36
N ALA A 27 -11.22 -22.16 17.87
CA ALA A 27 -10.00 -22.35 17.10
C ALA A 27 -9.12 -23.45 17.69
N HIS A 28 -8.55 -24.30 16.85
CA HIS A 28 -7.54 -25.29 17.25
C HIS A 28 -6.14 -24.80 16.92
N THR A 29 -5.16 -25.10 17.77
CA THR A 29 -3.75 -24.73 17.58
C THR A 29 -3.22 -25.12 16.19
N LYS A 30 -3.63 -26.30 15.68
CA LYS A 30 -3.26 -26.78 14.35
C LYS A 30 -3.84 -25.88 13.25
N ALA A 31 -5.11 -25.53 13.32
CA ALA A 31 -5.77 -24.68 12.34
C ALA A 31 -5.17 -23.26 12.31
N ILE A 32 -4.78 -22.72 13.48
CA ILE A 32 -4.07 -21.43 13.58
C ILE A 32 -2.70 -21.54 12.91
N ALA A 33 -1.94 -22.62 13.17
CA ALA A 33 -0.63 -22.85 12.58
C ALA A 33 -0.69 -22.96 11.04
N GLU A 34 -1.68 -23.67 10.51
CA GLU A 34 -1.93 -23.80 9.08
C GLU A 34 -2.31 -22.48 8.45
N LYS A 35 -3.23 -21.71 9.08
CA LYS A 35 -3.68 -20.41 8.57
C LYS A 35 -2.54 -19.40 8.48
N LEU A 36 -1.72 -19.31 9.53
CA LEU A 36 -0.60 -18.38 9.59
C LEU A 36 0.70 -18.91 8.95
N ARG A 37 0.72 -20.17 8.46
CA ARG A 37 1.88 -20.86 7.86
C ARG A 37 3.11 -20.87 8.80
N ILE A 38 2.89 -21.16 10.06
CA ILE A 38 3.90 -21.18 11.12
C ILE A 38 3.87 -22.50 11.89
N THR A 39 4.86 -22.68 12.78
CA THR A 39 4.97 -23.91 13.56
C THR A 39 4.02 -23.95 14.76
N MET A 40 3.54 -25.12 15.14
CA MET A 40 2.67 -25.30 16.32
C MET A 40 3.31 -24.81 17.65
N PRO A 41 4.62 -24.99 17.90
CA PRO A 41 5.28 -24.40 19.07
C PRO A 41 5.16 -22.87 19.12
N SER A 42 5.31 -22.19 17.96
CA SER A 42 5.14 -20.74 17.89
C SER A 42 3.73 -20.30 18.24
N VAL A 43 2.71 -21.03 17.75
CA VAL A 43 1.31 -20.79 18.11
C VAL A 43 1.09 -20.99 19.59
N THR A 44 1.61 -22.07 20.18
CA THR A 44 1.47 -22.35 21.62
C THR A 44 2.01 -21.21 22.48
N ASN A 45 3.20 -20.71 22.16
CA ASN A 45 3.80 -19.57 22.86
C ASN A 45 2.97 -18.29 22.75
N ALA A 46 2.45 -18.01 21.55
CA ALA A 46 1.57 -16.87 21.31
C ALA A 46 0.25 -17.00 22.10
N LEU A 47 -0.36 -18.18 22.10
CA LEU A 47 -1.60 -18.45 22.86
C LEU A 47 -1.39 -18.28 24.37
N GLN A 48 -0.27 -18.75 24.93
CA GLN A 48 0.07 -18.53 26.32
C GLN A 48 0.21 -17.03 26.63
N THR A 49 0.85 -16.28 25.73
CA THR A 49 1.02 -14.82 25.88
C THR A 49 -0.33 -14.10 25.80
N LEU A 50 -1.17 -14.44 24.84
CA LEU A 50 -2.51 -13.87 24.70
C LEU A 50 -3.41 -14.22 25.89
N ALA A 51 -3.34 -15.45 26.41
CA ALA A 51 -4.08 -15.88 27.59
C ALA A 51 -3.60 -15.13 28.84
N ALA A 52 -2.29 -14.95 29.04
CA ALA A 52 -1.74 -14.16 30.12
C ALA A 52 -2.16 -12.68 30.07
N ARG A 53 -2.49 -12.17 28.88
CA ARG A 53 -3.05 -10.83 28.67
C ARG A 53 -4.58 -10.78 28.79
N GLY A 54 -5.22 -11.93 29.00
CA GLY A 54 -6.68 -12.02 29.13
C GLY A 54 -7.44 -11.85 27.81
N LEU A 55 -6.81 -12.06 26.67
CA LEU A 55 -7.43 -11.89 25.34
C LEU A 55 -8.04 -13.19 24.79
N VAL A 56 -7.49 -14.34 25.18
CA VAL A 56 -8.01 -15.66 24.81
C VAL A 56 -8.16 -16.54 26.03
N THR A 57 -9.06 -17.52 25.96
CA THR A 57 -9.12 -18.66 26.87
C THR A 57 -8.39 -19.81 26.23
N TYR A 58 -7.29 -20.24 26.83
CA TYR A 58 -6.44 -21.31 26.32
C TYR A 58 -5.97 -22.24 27.43
N GLN A 59 -6.13 -23.52 27.22
CA GLN A 59 -5.50 -24.60 27.98
C GLN A 59 -4.90 -25.61 27.02
N SER A 60 -3.83 -26.29 27.43
CA SER A 60 -3.21 -27.31 26.56
C SER A 60 -4.22 -28.37 26.14
N HIS A 61 -4.21 -28.71 24.86
CA HIS A 61 -5.11 -29.68 24.23
C HIS A 61 -6.60 -29.31 24.20
N THR A 62 -6.96 -28.08 24.53
CA THR A 62 -8.36 -27.61 24.40
C THR A 62 -8.49 -26.60 23.24
N PRO A 63 -9.68 -26.45 22.67
CA PRO A 63 -9.97 -25.40 21.73
C PRO A 63 -9.76 -24.02 22.35
N VAL A 64 -9.28 -23.07 21.53
CA VAL A 64 -9.08 -21.67 21.89
C VAL A 64 -10.37 -20.90 21.62
N THR A 65 -10.76 -20.04 22.55
CA THR A 65 -11.85 -19.08 22.39
C THR A 65 -11.39 -17.68 22.74
N LEU A 66 -12.07 -16.66 22.21
CA LEU A 66 -11.83 -15.28 22.57
C LEU A 66 -12.52 -14.91 23.89
N THR A 67 -11.86 -14.11 24.71
CA THR A 67 -12.55 -13.39 25.79
C THR A 67 -13.30 -12.18 25.19
N ALA A 68 -14.14 -11.51 25.98
CA ALA A 68 -14.79 -10.28 25.55
C ALA A 68 -13.76 -9.20 25.14
N ALA A 69 -12.66 -9.08 25.90
CA ALA A 69 -11.56 -8.16 25.58
C ALA A 69 -10.83 -8.58 24.29
N GLY A 70 -10.61 -9.88 24.09
CA GLY A 70 -10.01 -10.40 22.87
C GLY A 70 -10.87 -10.17 21.63
N ALA A 71 -12.17 -10.40 21.74
CA ALA A 71 -13.11 -10.13 20.65
C ALA A 71 -13.15 -8.64 20.27
N GLN A 72 -13.14 -7.75 21.26
CA GLN A 72 -13.08 -6.31 21.03
C GLN A 72 -11.78 -5.90 20.35
N GLN A 73 -10.63 -6.42 20.79
CA GLN A 73 -9.34 -6.13 20.20
C GLN A 73 -9.23 -6.67 18.76
N ALA A 74 -9.69 -7.90 18.53
CA ALA A 74 -9.73 -8.50 17.18
C ALA A 74 -10.62 -7.68 16.22
N ALA A 75 -11.76 -7.18 16.70
CA ALA A 75 -12.62 -6.31 15.88
C ALA A 75 -11.92 -5.00 15.49
N ILE A 76 -11.12 -4.41 16.38
CA ILE A 76 -10.33 -3.20 16.09
C ILE A 76 -9.30 -3.50 14.99
N ILE A 77 -8.57 -4.61 15.09
CA ILE A 77 -7.56 -5.03 14.11
C ILE A 77 -8.23 -5.26 12.74
N ARG A 78 -9.29 -6.05 12.72
CA ARG A 78 -10.05 -6.34 11.49
C ARG A 78 -10.59 -5.06 10.83
N ASN A 79 -11.05 -4.09 11.61
CA ASN A 79 -11.53 -2.82 11.07
C ASN A 79 -10.39 -2.00 10.45
N ARG A 80 -9.18 -2.04 11.03
CA ARG A 80 -7.99 -1.41 10.44
C ARG A 80 -7.65 -2.04 9.10
N HIS A 81 -7.57 -3.38 9.07
CA HIS A 81 -7.33 -4.16 7.87
C HIS A 81 -8.34 -3.81 6.76
N LEU A 82 -9.63 -3.89 7.08
CA LEU A 82 -10.70 -3.59 6.11
C LEU A 82 -10.60 -2.15 5.58
N ALA A 83 -10.33 -1.17 6.44
CA ALA A 83 -10.18 0.22 6.04
C ALA A 83 -9.02 0.41 5.06
N MET A 84 -7.88 -0.24 5.32
CA MET A 84 -6.72 -0.20 4.43
C MET A 84 -7.00 -0.91 3.10
N ARG A 85 -7.60 -2.10 3.14
CA ARG A 85 -7.99 -2.83 1.93
C ARG A 85 -8.93 -2.01 1.04
N ILE A 86 -9.94 -1.37 1.63
CA ILE A 86 -10.87 -0.49 0.90
C ILE A 86 -10.12 0.70 0.27
N PHE A 87 -9.18 1.31 0.98
CA PHE A 87 -8.36 2.39 0.43
C PHE A 87 -7.55 1.90 -0.77
N PHE A 88 -6.83 0.79 -0.64
CA PHE A 88 -5.99 0.25 -1.71
C PHE A 88 -6.81 -0.19 -2.93
N SER A 89 -7.92 -0.90 -2.74
CA SER A 89 -8.75 -1.35 -3.86
C SER A 89 -9.58 -0.22 -4.50
N ASN A 90 -10.18 0.66 -3.70
CA ASN A 90 -11.11 1.65 -4.25
C ASN A 90 -10.43 2.93 -4.73
N ILE A 91 -9.34 3.35 -4.07
CA ILE A 91 -8.64 4.59 -4.41
C ILE A 91 -7.42 4.31 -5.28
N LEU A 92 -6.56 3.35 -4.87
CA LEU A 92 -5.34 3.00 -5.62
C LEU A 92 -5.59 1.96 -6.73
N LYS A 93 -6.81 1.37 -6.78
CA LYS A 93 -7.22 0.41 -7.81
C LYS A 93 -6.37 -0.86 -7.88
N LEU A 94 -5.74 -1.24 -6.77
CA LEU A 94 -5.07 -2.53 -6.67
C LEU A 94 -6.09 -3.66 -6.77
N ASP A 95 -5.69 -4.80 -7.31
CA ASP A 95 -6.53 -6.00 -7.28
C ASP A 95 -6.80 -6.45 -5.83
N SER A 96 -7.80 -7.32 -5.66
CA SER A 96 -8.26 -7.70 -4.31
C SER A 96 -7.20 -8.45 -3.51
N ALA A 97 -6.34 -9.25 -4.16
CA ALA A 97 -5.32 -10.04 -3.47
C ALA A 97 -4.14 -9.14 -3.05
N GLU A 98 -3.70 -8.27 -3.96
CA GLU A 98 -2.64 -7.30 -3.69
C GLU A 98 -3.07 -6.29 -2.61
N ALA A 99 -4.30 -5.76 -2.70
CA ALA A 99 -4.85 -4.85 -1.70
C ALA A 99 -4.90 -5.48 -0.30
N ASP A 100 -5.24 -6.77 -0.22
CA ASP A 100 -5.30 -7.56 1.02
C ASP A 100 -3.89 -7.76 1.60
N GLU A 101 -2.93 -8.18 0.78
CA GLU A 101 -1.53 -8.39 1.19
C GLU A 101 -0.88 -7.09 1.70
N VAL A 102 -1.08 -5.97 0.98
CA VAL A 102 -0.51 -4.68 1.39
C VAL A 102 -1.21 -4.16 2.65
N ALA A 103 -2.54 -4.31 2.77
CA ALA A 103 -3.28 -3.92 3.96
C ALA A 103 -2.74 -4.62 5.20
N CYS A 104 -2.55 -5.93 5.15
CA CYS A 104 -1.99 -6.73 6.25
C CYS A 104 -0.61 -6.22 6.71
N LYS A 105 0.26 -5.81 5.77
CA LYS A 105 1.59 -5.30 6.11
C LYS A 105 1.57 -3.90 6.73
N VAL A 106 0.63 -3.06 6.31
CA VAL A 106 0.62 -1.62 6.64
C VAL A 106 -0.20 -1.31 7.89
N GLU A 107 -1.27 -2.05 8.18
CA GLU A 107 -2.17 -1.80 9.32
C GLU A 107 -1.48 -1.78 10.67
N HIS A 108 -0.43 -2.58 10.84
CA HIS A 108 0.32 -2.68 12.10
C HIS A 108 1.26 -1.49 12.37
N VAL A 109 1.63 -0.74 11.32
CA VAL A 109 2.55 0.40 11.45
C VAL A 109 1.81 1.74 11.46
N LEU A 110 0.55 1.75 11.01
CA LEU A 110 -0.27 2.96 11.00
C LEU A 110 -0.90 3.23 12.36
N GLY A 111 -0.56 4.40 12.92
CA GLY A 111 -1.25 4.89 14.11
C GLY A 111 -2.72 5.25 13.82
N GLU A 112 -3.58 5.15 14.83
CA GLU A 112 -5.03 5.40 14.74
C GLU A 112 -5.38 6.76 14.11
N LYS A 113 -4.58 7.80 14.38
CA LYS A 113 -4.75 9.14 13.78
C LYS A 113 -4.59 9.13 12.25
N VAL A 114 -3.66 8.35 11.72
CA VAL A 114 -3.43 8.26 10.26
C VAL A 114 -4.55 7.44 9.65
N LEU A 115 -4.89 6.30 10.25
CA LEU A 115 -5.96 5.42 9.79
C LEU A 115 -7.30 6.17 9.69
N SER A 116 -7.72 6.89 10.73
CA SER A 116 -8.98 7.63 10.71
C SER A 116 -9.03 8.69 9.62
N ARG A 117 -7.90 9.31 9.28
CA ARG A 117 -7.80 10.28 8.17
C ARG A 117 -7.88 9.61 6.81
N LEU A 118 -7.26 8.43 6.64
CA LEU A 118 -7.38 7.64 5.42
C LEU A 118 -8.82 7.15 5.19
N VAL A 119 -9.50 6.70 6.25
CA VAL A 119 -10.94 6.35 6.17
C VAL A 119 -11.76 7.55 5.73
N CYS A 120 -11.57 8.71 6.38
CA CYS A 120 -12.28 9.94 6.01
C CYS A 120 -12.02 10.35 4.55
N LEU A 121 -10.77 10.26 4.08
CA LEU A 121 -10.39 10.56 2.70
C LEU A 121 -11.05 9.59 1.73
N THR A 122 -11.00 8.29 2.02
CA THR A 122 -11.63 7.23 1.20
C THR A 122 -13.13 7.48 1.05
N GLU A 123 -13.81 7.76 2.17
CA GLU A 123 -15.25 8.06 2.15
C GLU A 123 -15.58 9.34 1.40
N ALA A 124 -14.77 10.39 1.57
CA ALA A 124 -14.97 11.65 0.85
C ALA A 124 -14.84 11.44 -0.67
N ILE A 125 -13.81 10.76 -1.12
CA ILE A 125 -13.61 10.47 -2.54
C ILE A 125 -14.74 9.55 -3.06
N ALA A 126 -15.12 8.52 -2.30
CA ALA A 126 -16.11 7.52 -2.74
C ALA A 126 -17.54 8.08 -2.82
N LYS A 127 -17.94 8.93 -1.87
CA LYS A 127 -19.35 9.29 -1.67
C LYS A 127 -19.74 10.70 -2.14
N ARG A 128 -18.78 11.65 -2.21
CA ARG A 128 -19.11 13.04 -2.57
C ARG A 128 -19.27 13.23 -4.06
N ASP A 129 -20.27 14.00 -4.46
CA ASP A 129 -20.57 14.29 -5.88
C ASP A 129 -19.51 15.17 -6.53
N ASP A 130 -18.91 16.10 -5.78
CA ASP A 130 -17.83 16.97 -6.26
C ASP A 130 -16.52 16.20 -6.52
N CYS A 131 -16.39 14.97 -6.04
CA CYS A 131 -15.26 14.08 -6.33
C CYS A 131 -15.49 13.16 -7.54
N ARG A 132 -16.58 13.30 -8.30
CA ARG A 132 -16.90 12.42 -9.43
C ARG A 132 -15.82 12.44 -10.52
N SER A 133 -15.34 13.63 -10.88
CA SER A 133 -14.27 13.78 -11.88
C SER A 133 -12.95 13.15 -11.42
N LEU A 134 -12.64 13.28 -10.12
CA LEU A 134 -11.47 12.64 -9.52
C LEU A 134 -11.59 11.09 -9.56
N ARG A 135 -12.76 10.55 -9.23
CA ARG A 135 -12.99 9.09 -9.32
C ARG A 135 -12.76 8.56 -10.74
N LEU A 136 -13.34 9.22 -11.74
CA LEU A 136 -13.15 8.83 -13.15
C LEU A 136 -11.68 8.92 -13.58
N PHE A 137 -10.97 9.94 -13.10
CA PHE A 137 -9.54 10.08 -13.35
C PHE A 137 -8.75 8.93 -12.72
N LEU A 138 -9.01 8.60 -11.44
CA LEU A 138 -8.33 7.50 -10.74
C LEU A 138 -8.63 6.13 -11.38
N GLU A 139 -9.87 5.91 -11.83
CA GLU A 139 -10.27 4.68 -12.53
C GLU A 139 -9.51 4.49 -13.85
N LYS A 140 -9.22 5.58 -14.55
CA LYS A 140 -8.49 5.53 -15.82
C LYS A 140 -6.98 5.38 -15.62
N VAL A 141 -6.42 6.07 -14.64
CA VAL A 141 -4.95 6.27 -14.53
C VAL A 141 -4.30 5.22 -13.63
N MET A 142 -4.91 4.89 -12.49
CA MET A 142 -4.27 4.01 -11.49
C MET A 142 -3.92 2.61 -12.03
N PRO A 143 -4.78 1.91 -12.80
CA PRO A 143 -4.43 0.60 -13.34
C PRO A 143 -3.26 0.62 -14.33
N GLN A 144 -2.99 1.79 -14.94
CA GLN A 144 -1.96 1.94 -15.97
C GLN A 144 -0.56 2.23 -15.39
N LEU A 145 -0.46 2.53 -14.10
CA LEU A 145 0.80 2.95 -13.49
C LEU A 145 1.84 1.82 -13.36
N HIS A 146 1.46 0.56 -13.58
CA HIS A 146 2.34 -0.60 -13.44
C HIS A 146 1.90 -1.78 -14.34
N SER A 147 1.31 -1.52 -15.49
CA SER A 147 1.07 -2.58 -16.47
C SER A 147 2.40 -2.95 -17.12
N ASP A 148 3.06 -3.97 -16.59
CA ASP A 148 4.37 -4.44 -17.05
C ASP A 148 4.33 -5.11 -18.44
N GLU A 149 3.17 -5.32 -19.06
CA GLU A 149 3.07 -6.23 -20.21
C GLU A 149 2.68 -5.63 -21.55
N ASP A 150 2.11 -4.39 -21.66
CA ASP A 150 1.51 -4.00 -22.95
C ASP A 150 1.90 -2.64 -23.54
N ASP A 151 2.77 -1.84 -22.95
CA ASP A 151 2.97 -0.44 -23.38
C ASP A 151 4.41 -0.03 -23.73
N GLU A 152 5.31 -0.96 -24.07
CA GLU A 152 6.64 -0.56 -24.57
C GLU A 152 6.56 0.26 -25.88
N ASP A 153 5.52 0.03 -26.68
CA ASP A 153 5.33 0.73 -27.97
C ASP A 153 4.88 2.21 -27.83
N GLU A 154 4.36 2.63 -26.66
CA GLU A 154 3.95 4.02 -26.42
C GLU A 154 4.93 4.83 -25.55
N LEU A 155 5.98 4.21 -25.06
CA LEU A 155 6.99 4.89 -24.26
C LEU A 155 7.97 5.64 -25.14
N ILE A 156 8.17 6.93 -24.84
CA ILE A 156 9.20 7.74 -25.49
C ILE A 156 10.28 8.16 -24.48
N PRO A 157 11.53 8.33 -24.91
CA PRO A 157 12.54 8.95 -24.06
C PRO A 157 12.09 10.33 -23.58
N LEU A 158 12.41 10.68 -22.35
CA LEU A 158 12.06 11.98 -21.77
C LEU A 158 12.59 13.15 -22.61
N THR A 159 13.67 12.95 -23.35
CA THR A 159 14.23 13.92 -24.31
C THR A 159 13.28 14.26 -25.46
N GLN A 160 12.36 13.38 -25.80
CA GLN A 160 11.38 13.57 -26.87
C GLN A 160 10.07 14.18 -26.38
N LEU A 161 9.88 14.35 -25.06
CA LEU A 161 8.67 14.96 -24.53
C LEU A 161 8.65 16.46 -24.81
N PRO A 162 7.65 17.00 -25.56
CA PRO A 162 7.62 18.43 -25.87
C PRO A 162 7.46 19.31 -24.65
N THR A 163 8.03 20.50 -24.68
CA THR A 163 7.90 21.52 -23.63
C THR A 163 6.42 21.81 -23.33
N GLY A 164 6.07 21.87 -22.07
CA GLY A 164 4.72 22.11 -21.56
C GLY A 164 3.86 20.86 -21.47
N LYS A 165 4.24 19.75 -22.12
CA LYS A 165 3.49 18.49 -22.06
C LYS A 165 3.72 17.77 -20.73
N ARG A 166 2.71 16.99 -20.33
CA ARG A 166 2.73 16.13 -19.17
C ARG A 166 2.94 14.67 -19.58
N ALA A 167 3.57 13.92 -18.74
CA ALA A 167 3.77 12.50 -18.94
C ALA A 167 3.82 11.76 -17.61
N ILE A 168 3.70 10.44 -17.68
CA ILE A 168 3.94 9.53 -16.55
C ILE A 168 5.26 8.82 -16.83
N VAL A 169 6.10 8.67 -15.81
CA VAL A 169 7.32 7.86 -15.91
C VAL A 169 6.90 6.40 -16.04
N GLY A 170 7.18 5.80 -17.19
CA GLY A 170 6.89 4.39 -17.43
C GLY A 170 8.02 3.49 -16.91
N ARG A 171 9.26 3.85 -17.21
CA ARG A 171 10.43 3.06 -16.80
C ARG A 171 11.68 3.94 -16.67
N ILE A 172 12.45 3.69 -15.61
CA ILE A 172 13.79 4.28 -15.45
C ILE A 172 14.81 3.15 -15.58
N ASP A 173 15.71 3.27 -16.58
CA ASP A 173 16.72 2.26 -16.86
C ASP A 173 17.61 1.98 -15.63
N GLU A 174 17.89 0.71 -15.37
CA GLU A 174 18.68 0.28 -14.20
C GLU A 174 20.14 0.74 -14.27
N SER A 175 20.67 1.00 -15.46
CA SER A 175 22.03 1.52 -15.66
C SER A 175 22.20 2.97 -15.23
N LEU A 176 21.11 3.69 -14.95
CA LEU A 176 21.13 5.09 -14.53
C LEU A 176 21.75 5.26 -13.14
N LYS A 177 22.99 5.73 -13.10
CA LYS A 177 23.75 5.92 -11.84
C LYS A 177 23.05 6.84 -10.83
N SER A 178 22.28 7.80 -11.32
CA SER A 178 21.55 8.78 -10.51
C SER A 178 20.16 8.31 -10.04
N ARG A 179 19.77 7.05 -10.33
CA ARG A 179 18.41 6.50 -10.04
C ARG A 179 18.01 6.71 -8.58
N LYS A 180 18.89 6.39 -7.63
CA LYS A 180 18.61 6.58 -6.19
C LYS A 180 18.35 8.05 -5.85
N LYS A 181 19.17 8.96 -6.38
CA LYS A 181 19.00 10.41 -6.17
C LYS A 181 17.67 10.91 -6.75
N PHE A 182 17.28 10.41 -7.92
CA PHE A 182 16.01 10.78 -8.53
C PHE A 182 14.82 10.22 -7.76
N ALA A 183 14.93 8.99 -7.25
CA ALA A 183 13.91 8.40 -6.38
C ALA A 183 13.72 9.21 -5.08
N ASP A 184 14.81 9.67 -4.45
CA ASP A 184 14.76 10.54 -3.26
C ASP A 184 14.06 11.88 -3.55
N LEU A 185 14.05 12.32 -4.82
CA LEU A 185 13.37 13.54 -5.29
C LEU A 185 11.95 13.27 -5.82
N GLY A 186 11.46 12.03 -5.70
CA GLY A 186 10.13 11.63 -6.12
C GLY A 186 10.00 11.26 -7.60
N LEU A 187 11.10 11.13 -8.34
CA LEU A 187 11.08 10.64 -9.72
C LEU A 187 11.28 9.12 -9.71
N VAL A 188 10.18 8.40 -9.74
CA VAL A 188 10.10 6.93 -9.80
C VAL A 188 9.10 6.51 -10.87
N ASP A 189 9.07 5.25 -11.21
CA ASP A 189 8.08 4.70 -12.13
C ASP A 189 6.66 5.04 -11.63
N GLY A 190 5.77 5.44 -12.52
CA GLY A 190 4.44 5.95 -12.19
C GLY A 190 4.35 7.43 -11.79
N THR A 191 5.46 8.14 -11.66
CA THR A 191 5.44 9.56 -11.29
C THR A 191 4.94 10.45 -12.42
N PHE A 192 4.00 11.35 -12.12
CA PHE A 192 3.61 12.42 -13.03
C PHE A 192 4.67 13.50 -13.09
N LEU A 193 5.00 13.91 -14.31
CA LEU A 193 5.91 15.02 -14.57
C LEU A 193 5.38 15.95 -15.67
N GLN A 194 5.93 17.16 -15.70
CA GLN A 194 5.70 18.11 -16.78
C GLN A 194 7.04 18.60 -17.31
N MET A 195 7.22 18.60 -18.63
CA MET A 195 8.41 19.18 -19.27
C MET A 195 8.37 20.70 -19.18
N GLU A 196 9.32 21.30 -18.50
CA GLU A 196 9.50 22.76 -18.48
C GLU A 196 10.33 23.26 -19.66
N GLY A 197 11.22 22.42 -20.18
CA GLY A 197 12.01 22.69 -21.37
C GLY A 197 13.51 22.48 -21.17
N PRO A 198 14.31 22.62 -22.25
CA PRO A 198 15.76 22.50 -22.17
C PRO A 198 16.38 23.75 -21.49
N SER A 199 17.56 23.55 -20.90
CA SER A 199 18.40 24.67 -20.48
C SER A 199 18.93 25.45 -21.69
N PRO A 200 19.36 26.73 -21.53
CA PRO A 200 19.84 27.55 -22.64
C PRO A 200 21.00 26.94 -23.45
N ASN A 201 21.81 26.10 -22.81
CA ASN A 201 22.94 25.40 -23.44
C ASN A 201 22.58 23.98 -23.91
N GLY A 202 21.34 23.53 -23.70
CA GLY A 202 20.87 22.19 -24.10
C GLY A 202 21.42 21.02 -23.27
N GLU A 203 22.28 21.26 -22.27
CA GLU A 203 22.90 20.19 -21.49
C GLU A 203 21.93 19.52 -20.50
N PHE A 204 20.89 20.25 -20.09
CA PHE A 204 19.91 19.79 -19.11
C PHE A 204 18.48 19.97 -19.64
N LEU A 205 17.62 19.06 -19.26
CA LEU A 205 16.18 19.21 -19.36
C LEU A 205 15.64 19.57 -17.99
N LYS A 206 14.74 20.54 -17.93
CA LYS A 206 14.00 20.89 -16.71
C LYS A 206 12.64 20.23 -16.77
N ILE A 207 12.32 19.50 -15.72
CA ILE A 207 11.02 18.89 -15.50
C ILE A 207 10.46 19.30 -14.16
N LYS A 208 9.16 19.42 -14.08
CA LYS A 208 8.43 19.62 -12.82
C LYS A 208 7.93 18.25 -12.35
N VAL A 209 8.33 17.86 -11.15
CA VAL A 209 7.90 16.62 -10.48
C VAL A 209 7.34 17.01 -9.12
N LEU A 210 6.10 16.59 -8.82
CA LEU A 210 5.41 16.98 -7.61
C LEU A 210 5.40 18.51 -7.44
N TYR A 211 6.14 19.02 -6.47
CA TYR A 211 6.22 20.45 -6.15
C TYR A 211 7.59 21.07 -6.47
N SER A 212 8.48 20.31 -7.12
CA SER A 212 9.87 20.70 -7.36
C SER A 212 10.22 20.66 -8.84
N SER A 213 11.06 21.61 -9.31
CA SER A 213 11.68 21.53 -10.62
C SER A 213 13.02 20.82 -10.51
N LEU A 214 13.21 19.81 -11.35
CA LEU A 214 14.45 19.02 -11.44
C LEU A 214 15.15 19.32 -12.75
N ALA A 215 16.47 19.47 -12.69
CA ALA A 215 17.33 19.53 -13.87
C ALA A 215 18.00 18.16 -14.05
N ILE A 216 17.75 17.53 -15.19
CA ILE A 216 18.27 16.21 -15.56
C ILE A 216 19.20 16.42 -16.75
N ARG A 217 20.36 15.80 -16.76
CA ARG A 217 21.26 15.86 -17.90
C ARG A 217 20.60 15.18 -19.10
N ALA A 218 20.79 15.72 -20.30
CA ALA A 218 20.19 15.17 -21.52
C ALA A 218 20.51 13.68 -21.70
N GLN A 219 21.74 13.27 -21.39
CA GLN A 219 22.14 11.85 -21.44
C GLN A 219 21.42 10.96 -20.41
N GLU A 220 21.10 11.50 -19.24
CA GLU A 220 20.33 10.77 -18.21
C GLU A 220 18.84 10.71 -18.58
N ALA A 221 18.34 11.75 -19.22
CA ALA A 221 16.94 11.83 -19.69
C ALA A 221 16.62 10.83 -20.81
N GLU A 222 17.61 10.41 -21.59
CA GLU A 222 17.48 9.33 -22.58
C GLU A 222 17.14 7.98 -21.94
N LEU A 223 17.57 7.77 -20.69
CA LEU A 223 17.37 6.54 -19.92
C LEU A 223 16.06 6.55 -19.10
N ILE A 224 15.27 7.60 -19.25
CA ILE A 224 13.98 7.75 -18.58
C ILE A 224 12.90 7.69 -19.66
N MET A 225 12.15 6.59 -19.66
CA MET A 225 11.04 6.38 -20.58
C MET A 225 9.75 6.91 -19.97
N VAL A 226 9.00 7.68 -20.74
CA VAL A 226 7.77 8.31 -20.29
C VAL A 226 6.61 8.08 -21.26
N LYS A 227 5.41 7.94 -20.74
CA LYS A 227 4.16 7.89 -21.51
C LYS A 227 3.52 9.27 -21.50
N PRO A 228 3.41 9.95 -22.67
CA PRO A 228 2.73 11.24 -22.76
C PRO A 228 1.26 11.11 -22.33
N THR A 229 0.77 12.07 -21.53
CA THR A 229 -0.65 12.15 -21.18
C THR A 229 -1.33 13.22 -22.00
N GLU A 230 -2.52 12.90 -22.51
CA GLU A 230 -3.40 13.91 -23.10
C GLU A 230 -3.74 14.96 -22.02
N GLY A 231 -3.43 16.22 -22.29
CA GLY A 231 -3.61 17.35 -21.38
C GLY A 231 -5.04 17.83 -21.28
#